data_dccb5111b184d6dce08db352ecae3d27
#
_entry.id   dccb5111b184d6dce08db352ecae3d27
#
_cell.length_a   1.000
_cell.length_b   1.000
_cell.length_c   1.000
_cell.angle_alpha   90.00
_cell.angle_beta   90.00
_cell.angle_gamma   90.00
#
_symmetry.space_group_name_H-M   'P 1'
#
loop_
_entity.id
_entity.type
_entity.pdbx_description
1 polymer ?
#
loop_
_entity_poly.entity_id
_entity_poly.type
_entity_poly.pdbx_seq_one_letter_code
_entity_poly.pdbx_strand_id
1 'polypeptide(L)'
;MVKLFISSVQREFEAERREVAAYIRQDAVMGRFFEPFLFEELPAKDVSAQQAYLTEVKETDVYLGLFGEDYGYEDAEGISPTEREYDCATANHKYRVVLIKQADDRHPKERALIKKAEQDVVRNMFGSIEELKSGVYAALVHYLVLRGFLHSGPFDAALNMNATIDDLDREKIRWWTGMAREKRNYPIGYSEENVHRILNSLHLIADDGRVTNAALLLFAKDPQKWFVSSMVKCVQFYGTKVQKPLASQQIYGGSVFEVVDQAVAFVMSHIDARVGERTQSAQVDVAYELPVQAVTETIVNACVHRDYLSTGSVQVMLFKDRLEVWNPGRLPKGMTIEKLSGEHASLPVNPLLANPVYLAGYIEQVGTGTNDVIDRCVELGLRKPEFRQDEDFTVVMWRKEVVGTVVMWRKEVVGTVQSDPERSKSDPNLIQNDPNLVEQVYQLIVKDRSISRARLSELLNVSERQVRAAIDELRDKRIRRKGTTRGEWEIIG
;
A
#
# COMPACT_ATOMS: atom_id res chain seq x y z
N MET A 1 1.49 -21.39 15.22
CA MET A 1 2.56 -21.14 16.18
C MET A 1 3.74 -22.02 15.82
N VAL A 2 4.97 -21.54 16.03
CA VAL A 2 6.23 -22.29 15.80
C VAL A 2 6.41 -23.28 16.93
N LYS A 3 6.50 -24.57 16.62
CA LYS A 3 6.73 -25.61 17.63
C LYS A 3 8.21 -25.63 18.03
N LEU A 4 8.48 -25.47 19.32
CA LEU A 4 9.82 -25.46 19.89
C LEU A 4 10.02 -26.70 20.80
N PHE A 5 10.85 -27.65 20.37
CA PHE A 5 11.19 -28.80 21.18
C PHE A 5 12.38 -28.52 22.09
N ILE A 6 12.24 -28.71 23.40
CA ILE A 6 13.31 -28.51 24.38
C ILE A 6 13.90 -29.90 24.76
N SER A 7 15.14 -30.14 24.32
CA SER A 7 15.90 -31.37 24.52
C SER A 7 17.00 -31.16 25.52
N SER A 8 17.16 -32.10 26.46
CA SER A 8 18.25 -32.13 27.43
C SER A 8 18.23 -33.40 28.25
N VAL A 9 19.26 -33.66 29.02
CA VAL A 9 19.23 -34.68 30.09
C VAL A 9 18.24 -34.26 31.16
N GLN A 10 17.10 -34.95 31.25
CA GLN A 10 15.93 -34.55 32.03
C GLN A 10 16.25 -34.33 33.50
N ARG A 11 17.06 -35.24 34.11
CA ARG A 11 17.41 -35.14 35.54
C ARG A 11 18.28 -33.92 35.83
N GLU A 12 19.19 -33.58 34.94
CA GLU A 12 20.11 -32.46 35.12
C GLU A 12 19.43 -31.10 34.91
N PHE A 13 18.49 -31.00 33.96
CA PHE A 13 17.90 -29.75 33.51
C PHE A 13 16.41 -29.59 33.83
N GLU A 14 15.90 -30.30 34.82
CA GLU A 14 14.45 -30.22 35.14
C GLU A 14 13.98 -28.81 35.43
N ALA A 15 14.74 -28.07 36.23
CA ALA A 15 14.41 -26.67 36.60
C ALA A 15 14.54 -25.74 35.38
N GLU A 16 15.65 -25.80 34.67
CA GLU A 16 15.95 -24.94 33.52
C GLU A 16 14.92 -25.14 32.40
N ARG A 17 14.51 -26.36 32.12
CA ARG A 17 13.49 -26.69 31.09
C ARG A 17 12.15 -26.03 31.42
N ARG A 18 11.68 -26.21 32.67
CA ARG A 18 10.40 -25.60 33.13
C ARG A 18 10.44 -24.09 33.11
N GLU A 19 11.54 -23.51 33.58
CA GLU A 19 11.72 -22.06 33.59
C GLU A 19 11.78 -21.45 32.18
N VAL A 20 12.48 -22.08 31.24
CA VAL A 20 12.53 -21.64 29.84
C VAL A 20 11.16 -21.76 29.19
N ALA A 21 10.45 -22.88 29.39
CA ALA A 21 9.11 -23.05 28.82
C ALA A 21 8.12 -22.02 29.41
N ALA A 22 8.15 -21.80 30.73
CA ALA A 22 7.32 -20.81 31.40
C ALA A 22 7.64 -19.39 30.92
N TYR A 23 8.93 -19.05 30.81
CA TYR A 23 9.39 -17.76 30.30
C TYR A 23 8.87 -17.49 28.89
N ILE A 24 9.00 -18.45 27.96
CA ILE A 24 8.50 -18.30 26.59
C ILE A 24 6.98 -18.12 26.55
N ARG A 25 6.22 -18.92 27.33
CA ARG A 25 4.75 -18.83 27.39
C ARG A 25 4.25 -17.52 27.98
N GLN A 26 4.98 -16.91 28.91
CA GLN A 26 4.61 -15.68 29.62
C GLN A 26 5.09 -14.41 28.90
N ASP A 27 6.13 -14.49 28.08
CA ASP A 27 6.65 -13.35 27.34
C ASP A 27 5.64 -12.87 26.29
N ALA A 28 5.39 -11.56 26.26
CA ALA A 28 4.36 -10.96 25.40
C ALA A 28 4.62 -11.13 23.89
N VAL A 29 5.88 -11.29 23.48
CA VAL A 29 6.30 -11.51 22.09
C VAL A 29 6.47 -13.00 21.83
N MET A 30 7.32 -13.70 22.62
CA MET A 30 7.64 -15.10 22.38
C MET A 30 6.41 -16.00 22.47
N GLY A 31 5.51 -15.78 23.43
CA GLY A 31 4.27 -16.56 23.61
C GLY A 31 3.26 -16.40 22.46
N ARG A 32 3.42 -15.39 21.58
CA ARG A 32 2.60 -15.28 20.35
C ARG A 32 3.13 -16.10 19.20
N PHE A 33 4.45 -16.35 19.17
CA PHE A 33 5.09 -17.00 18.05
C PHE A 33 5.44 -18.45 18.34
N PHE A 34 5.86 -18.79 19.58
CA PHE A 34 6.38 -20.09 19.94
C PHE A 34 5.48 -20.85 20.89
N GLU A 35 5.40 -22.16 20.67
CA GLU A 35 4.78 -23.13 21.55
C GLU A 35 5.87 -24.09 22.04
N PRO A 36 6.41 -23.89 23.28
CA PRO A 36 7.42 -24.78 23.84
C PRO A 36 6.82 -26.12 24.20
N PHE A 37 7.50 -27.18 23.80
CA PHE A 37 7.13 -28.56 24.04
C PHE A 37 8.14 -29.21 24.98
N LEU A 38 7.63 -29.81 26.04
CA LEU A 38 8.37 -30.61 27.00
C LEU A 38 7.87 -32.04 26.94
N PHE A 39 8.78 -33.00 26.82
CA PHE A 39 8.40 -34.40 26.69
C PHE A 39 7.55 -34.91 27.87
N GLU A 40 7.81 -34.41 29.10
CA GLU A 40 7.06 -34.72 30.31
C GLU A 40 5.61 -34.21 30.30
N GLU A 41 5.23 -33.35 29.40
CA GLU A 41 3.84 -32.88 29.22
C GLU A 41 3.02 -33.79 28.31
N LEU A 42 3.64 -34.80 27.70
CA LEU A 42 2.92 -35.74 26.86
C LEU A 42 1.95 -36.63 27.66
N PRO A 43 0.72 -36.80 27.16
CA PRO A 43 -0.17 -37.83 27.70
C PRO A 43 0.39 -39.21 27.44
N ALA A 44 0.03 -40.17 28.28
CA ALA A 44 0.38 -41.58 28.04
C ALA A 44 -0.10 -42.04 26.65
N LYS A 45 0.82 -42.60 25.87
CA LYS A 45 0.56 -43.11 24.51
C LYS A 45 0.99 -44.58 24.43
N ASP A 46 0.30 -45.39 23.63
CA ASP A 46 0.66 -46.78 23.34
C ASP A 46 1.76 -46.88 22.25
N VAL A 47 2.90 -46.26 22.55
CA VAL A 47 4.10 -46.24 21.71
C VAL A 47 5.34 -46.22 22.63
N SER A 48 6.50 -46.69 22.15
CA SER A 48 7.74 -46.56 22.91
C SER A 48 8.11 -45.09 23.16
N ALA A 49 8.73 -44.77 24.30
CA ALA A 49 9.21 -43.45 24.62
C ALA A 49 10.11 -42.89 23.48
N GLN A 50 11.01 -43.73 22.95
CA GLN A 50 11.90 -43.37 21.84
C GLN A 50 11.13 -42.96 20.57
N GLN A 51 10.12 -43.72 20.22
CA GLN A 51 9.29 -43.42 19.05
C GLN A 51 8.49 -42.13 19.25
N ALA A 52 7.99 -41.91 20.48
CA ALA A 52 7.22 -40.68 20.81
C ALA A 52 8.09 -39.44 20.67
N TYR A 53 9.28 -39.35 21.32
CA TYR A 53 10.08 -38.13 21.26
C TYR A 53 10.68 -37.89 19.87
N LEU A 54 11.10 -38.92 19.12
CA LEU A 54 11.59 -38.73 17.75
C LEU A 54 10.50 -38.27 16.78
N THR A 55 9.24 -38.67 17.01
CA THR A 55 8.11 -38.13 16.23
C THR A 55 7.90 -36.65 16.50
N GLU A 56 7.91 -36.25 17.76
CA GLU A 56 7.75 -34.81 18.13
C GLU A 56 8.90 -33.95 17.57
N VAL A 57 10.16 -34.44 17.61
CA VAL A 57 11.30 -33.75 16.97
C VAL A 57 11.10 -33.58 15.46
N LYS A 58 10.56 -34.60 14.77
CA LYS A 58 10.25 -34.49 13.32
C LYS A 58 9.17 -33.46 13.01
N GLU A 59 8.22 -33.27 13.92
CA GLU A 59 7.11 -32.34 13.77
C GLU A 59 7.43 -30.93 14.26
N THR A 60 8.56 -30.73 14.95
CA THR A 60 8.96 -29.40 15.46
C THR A 60 9.58 -28.53 14.37
N ASP A 61 9.52 -27.21 14.56
CA ASP A 61 10.17 -26.21 13.70
C ASP A 61 11.57 -25.85 14.22
N VAL A 62 11.68 -25.74 15.55
CA VAL A 62 12.91 -25.35 16.24
C VAL A 62 13.25 -26.42 17.29
N TYR A 63 14.50 -26.86 17.29
CA TYR A 63 15.10 -27.72 18.28
C TYR A 63 15.99 -26.87 19.21
N LEU A 64 15.74 -26.90 20.51
CA LEU A 64 16.56 -26.28 21.55
C LEU A 64 17.24 -27.36 22.37
N GLY A 65 18.54 -27.55 22.19
CA GLY A 65 19.37 -28.48 22.95
C GLY A 65 20.06 -27.78 24.13
N LEU A 66 19.87 -28.30 25.34
CA LEU A 66 20.61 -27.89 26.54
C LEU A 66 21.57 -28.99 26.89
N PHE A 67 22.87 -28.74 26.77
CA PHE A 67 23.93 -29.72 27.01
C PHE A 67 24.70 -29.37 28.27
N GLY A 68 24.97 -30.37 29.11
CA GLY A 68 25.51 -30.17 30.43
C GLY A 68 26.69 -31.07 30.79
N GLU A 69 26.67 -31.57 32.02
CA GLU A 69 27.70 -32.45 32.56
C GLU A 69 27.41 -33.91 32.21
N ASP A 70 26.12 -34.33 32.35
CA ASP A 70 25.67 -35.68 32.18
C ASP A 70 25.30 -36.01 30.73
N TYR A 71 25.66 -37.21 30.28
CA TYR A 71 25.24 -37.73 28.97
C TYR A 71 23.83 -38.35 29.01
N GLY A 72 23.36 -38.67 30.19
CA GLY A 72 22.07 -39.29 30.44
C GLY A 72 22.07 -40.82 30.26
N TYR A 73 20.86 -41.40 30.22
CA TYR A 73 20.68 -42.84 30.04
C TYR A 73 21.10 -43.28 28.62
N GLU A 74 21.80 -44.40 28.57
CA GLU A 74 22.23 -45.01 27.28
C GLU A 74 21.29 -46.17 26.89
N ASP A 75 20.87 -46.19 25.65
CA ASP A 75 20.13 -47.32 25.08
C ASP A 75 21.02 -48.53 24.75
N ALA A 76 20.43 -49.53 24.09
CA ALA A 76 21.17 -50.75 23.70
C ALA A 76 22.35 -50.49 22.74
N GLU A 77 22.36 -49.36 22.04
CA GLU A 77 23.43 -48.92 21.14
C GLU A 77 24.43 -48.00 21.83
N GLY A 78 24.22 -47.68 23.12
CA GLY A 78 25.07 -46.79 23.90
C GLY A 78 24.87 -45.32 23.57
N ILE A 79 23.72 -44.93 23.03
CA ILE A 79 23.38 -43.57 22.62
C ILE A 79 22.29 -43.04 23.57
N SER A 80 22.44 -41.76 23.98
CA SER A 80 21.43 -41.11 24.83
C SER A 80 20.23 -40.59 24.03
N PRO A 81 19.03 -40.46 24.64
CA PRO A 81 17.89 -39.84 24.04
C PRO A 81 18.21 -38.42 23.49
N THR A 82 18.97 -37.62 24.24
CA THR A 82 19.38 -36.28 23.86
C THR A 82 20.21 -36.25 22.57
N GLU A 83 21.17 -37.22 22.42
CA GLU A 83 21.93 -37.33 21.18
C GLU A 83 21.06 -37.79 20.01
N ARG A 84 20.13 -38.74 20.22
CA ARG A 84 19.19 -39.18 19.17
C ARG A 84 18.25 -38.09 18.72
N GLU A 85 17.79 -37.28 19.65
CA GLU A 85 16.96 -36.08 19.35
C GLU A 85 17.75 -35.09 18.52
N TYR A 86 19.01 -34.79 18.87
CA TYR A 86 19.90 -33.92 18.10
C TYR A 86 20.14 -34.47 16.68
N ASP A 87 20.44 -35.75 16.55
CA ASP A 87 20.65 -36.38 15.26
C ASP A 87 19.39 -36.39 14.40
N CYS A 88 18.24 -36.62 15.02
CA CYS A 88 16.95 -36.55 14.35
C CYS A 88 16.65 -35.13 13.85
N ALA A 89 16.90 -34.13 14.68
CA ALA A 89 16.74 -32.73 14.29
C ALA A 89 17.66 -32.33 13.13
N THR A 90 18.92 -32.83 13.16
CA THR A 90 19.91 -32.62 12.10
C THR A 90 19.49 -33.28 10.79
N ALA A 91 19.10 -34.56 10.83
CA ALA A 91 18.66 -35.30 9.66
C ALA A 91 17.39 -34.75 9.00
N ASN A 92 16.53 -34.07 9.78
CA ASN A 92 15.30 -33.43 9.30
C ASN A 92 15.45 -31.91 9.07
N HIS A 93 16.67 -31.39 9.00
CA HIS A 93 16.99 -29.99 8.70
C HIS A 93 16.24 -28.98 9.59
N LYS A 94 16.07 -29.31 10.88
CA LYS A 94 15.42 -28.41 11.84
C LYS A 94 16.33 -27.24 12.18
N TYR A 95 15.73 -26.08 12.51
CA TYR A 95 16.50 -24.98 13.06
C TYR A 95 16.98 -25.36 14.45
N ARG A 96 18.29 -25.46 14.67
CA ARG A 96 18.89 -25.95 15.90
C ARG A 96 19.52 -24.82 16.69
N VAL A 97 19.13 -24.70 17.95
CA VAL A 97 19.72 -23.82 18.96
C VAL A 97 20.39 -24.71 20.00
N VAL A 98 21.68 -24.50 20.25
CA VAL A 98 22.42 -25.29 21.25
C VAL A 98 23.01 -24.35 22.30
N LEU A 99 22.63 -24.55 23.55
CA LEU A 99 23.13 -23.82 24.71
C LEU A 99 23.82 -24.80 25.64
N ILE A 100 25.04 -24.47 26.09
CA ILE A 100 25.90 -25.38 26.85
C ILE A 100 26.09 -24.77 28.25
N LYS A 101 25.74 -25.55 29.29
CA LYS A 101 25.95 -25.18 30.67
C LYS A 101 27.43 -25.14 30.99
N GLN A 102 27.92 -24.13 31.69
CA GLN A 102 29.29 -24.08 32.18
C GLN A 102 29.51 -25.19 33.19
N ALA A 103 30.57 -25.97 33.02
CA ALA A 103 30.93 -27.09 33.89
C ALA A 103 32.44 -27.37 33.84
N ASP A 104 33.00 -27.71 34.97
CA ASP A 104 34.43 -28.02 35.09
C ASP A 104 34.75 -29.43 34.60
N ASP A 105 33.81 -30.39 34.77
CA ASP A 105 33.93 -31.76 34.30
C ASP A 105 32.66 -32.19 33.53
N ARG A 106 32.84 -33.11 32.60
CA ARG A 106 31.76 -33.59 31.75
C ARG A 106 31.98 -35.07 31.41
N HIS A 107 30.88 -35.79 31.29
CA HIS A 107 30.92 -37.16 30.77
C HIS A 107 31.62 -37.18 29.39
N PRO A 108 32.50 -38.19 29.12
CA PRO A 108 33.25 -38.24 27.84
C PRO A 108 32.37 -38.22 26.59
N LYS A 109 31.21 -38.91 26.61
CA LYS A 109 30.25 -38.92 25.51
C LYS A 109 29.52 -37.58 25.35
N GLU A 110 29.24 -36.86 26.46
CA GLU A 110 28.68 -35.51 26.41
C GLU A 110 29.65 -34.52 25.75
N ARG A 111 30.96 -34.63 26.08
CA ARG A 111 32.00 -33.85 25.35
C ARG A 111 32.02 -34.18 23.85
N ALA A 112 31.81 -35.42 23.47
CA ALA A 112 31.76 -35.83 22.06
C ALA A 112 30.52 -35.29 21.35
N LEU A 113 29.34 -35.30 22.00
CA LEU A 113 28.11 -34.73 21.49
C LEU A 113 28.24 -33.21 21.30
N ILE A 114 28.79 -32.51 22.30
CA ILE A 114 29.05 -31.06 22.21
C ILE A 114 29.98 -30.77 21.03
N LYS A 115 31.07 -31.49 20.89
CA LYS A 115 32.02 -31.35 19.77
C LYS A 115 31.38 -31.62 18.41
N LYS A 116 30.48 -32.60 18.34
CA LYS A 116 29.67 -32.87 17.16
C LYS A 116 28.75 -31.68 16.82
N ALA A 117 28.04 -31.11 17.81
CA ALA A 117 27.18 -29.98 17.62
C ALA A 117 27.94 -28.71 17.22
N GLU A 118 29.14 -28.50 17.74
CA GLU A 118 30.03 -27.35 17.39
C GLU A 118 30.45 -27.33 15.90
N GLN A 119 30.44 -28.47 15.23
CA GLN A 119 30.75 -28.54 13.80
C GLN A 119 29.58 -28.07 12.93
N ASP A 120 28.35 -28.14 13.46
CA ASP A 120 27.13 -27.89 12.69
C ASP A 120 26.44 -26.58 13.03
N VAL A 121 26.55 -26.08 14.26
CA VAL A 121 25.84 -24.89 14.73
C VAL A 121 26.71 -23.99 15.60
N VAL A 122 26.44 -22.69 15.56
CA VAL A 122 27.03 -21.74 16.52
C VAL A 122 26.34 -21.96 17.88
N ARG A 123 27.16 -22.23 18.89
CA ARG A 123 26.69 -22.45 20.26
C ARG A 123 26.90 -21.24 21.15
N ASN A 124 26.18 -21.16 22.28
CA ASN A 124 26.44 -20.21 23.34
C ASN A 124 26.55 -20.95 24.69
N MET A 125 27.24 -20.35 25.67
CA MET A 125 27.40 -20.91 27.01
C MET A 125 26.57 -20.14 28.01
N PHE A 126 26.14 -20.81 29.10
CA PHE A 126 25.44 -20.18 30.21
C PHE A 126 25.90 -20.77 31.55
N GLY A 127 25.95 -19.93 32.60
CA GLY A 127 26.25 -20.30 33.98
C GLY A 127 25.09 -20.04 34.94
N SER A 128 24.06 -19.31 34.47
CA SER A 128 22.88 -18.98 35.26
C SER A 128 21.59 -19.12 34.43
N ILE A 129 20.45 -19.17 35.11
CA ILE A 129 19.12 -19.22 34.47
C ILE A 129 18.81 -17.95 33.69
N GLU A 130 19.29 -16.81 34.13
CA GLU A 130 19.13 -15.50 33.45
C GLU A 130 19.94 -15.49 32.14
N GLU A 131 21.17 -16.00 32.16
CA GLU A 131 21.98 -16.14 30.94
C GLU A 131 21.35 -17.14 29.97
N LEU A 132 20.79 -18.25 30.47
CA LEU A 132 20.05 -19.22 29.67
C LEU A 132 18.83 -18.57 29.01
N LYS A 133 17.98 -17.87 29.75
CA LYS A 133 16.81 -17.13 29.23
C LYS A 133 17.23 -16.10 28.17
N SER A 134 18.29 -15.34 28.45
CA SER A 134 18.82 -14.35 27.51
C SER A 134 19.32 -14.99 26.21
N GLY A 135 20.07 -16.09 26.31
CA GLY A 135 20.55 -16.84 25.16
C GLY A 135 19.42 -17.44 24.30
N VAL A 136 18.41 -18.04 24.97
CA VAL A 136 17.21 -18.55 24.29
C VAL A 136 16.46 -17.40 23.59
N TYR A 137 16.23 -16.29 24.28
CA TYR A 137 15.55 -15.13 23.70
C TYR A 137 16.26 -14.62 22.46
N ALA A 138 17.56 -14.39 22.53
CA ALA A 138 18.36 -13.92 21.39
C ALA A 138 18.30 -14.90 20.19
N ALA A 139 18.38 -16.20 20.43
CA ALA A 139 18.31 -17.22 19.38
C ALA A 139 16.91 -17.29 18.73
N LEU A 140 15.84 -17.18 19.53
CA LEU A 140 14.46 -17.19 19.04
C LEU A 140 14.14 -15.90 18.28
N VAL A 141 14.60 -14.73 18.74
CA VAL A 141 14.50 -13.46 17.98
C VAL A 141 15.21 -13.59 16.63
N HIS A 142 16.44 -14.15 16.64
CA HIS A 142 17.17 -14.41 15.40
C HIS A 142 16.40 -15.32 14.44
N TYR A 143 15.79 -16.39 14.95
CA TYR A 143 14.92 -17.25 14.17
C TYR A 143 13.74 -16.49 13.57
N LEU A 144 13.05 -15.64 14.37
CA LEU A 144 11.92 -14.86 13.89
C LEU A 144 12.33 -13.86 12.80
N VAL A 145 13.49 -13.22 12.93
CA VAL A 145 14.07 -12.34 11.89
C VAL A 145 14.41 -13.16 10.65
N LEU A 146 15.13 -14.29 10.81
CA LEU A 146 15.53 -15.17 9.70
C LEU A 146 14.31 -15.69 8.92
N ARG A 147 13.22 -16.00 9.65
CA ARG A 147 11.95 -16.48 9.06
C ARG A 147 11.00 -15.35 8.65
N GLY A 148 11.40 -14.09 8.75
CA GLY A 148 10.59 -12.94 8.32
C GLY A 148 9.37 -12.66 9.19
N PHE A 149 9.27 -13.26 10.39
CA PHE A 149 8.22 -12.94 11.37
C PHE A 149 8.46 -11.59 12.05
N LEU A 150 9.72 -11.18 12.18
CA LEU A 150 10.14 -9.86 12.66
C LEU A 150 10.99 -9.19 11.57
N HIS A 151 10.66 -7.94 11.29
CA HIS A 151 11.40 -7.12 10.33
C HIS A 151 12.22 -6.07 11.08
N SER A 152 13.53 -6.01 10.82
CA SER A 152 14.44 -5.01 11.40
C SER A 152 14.71 -3.81 10.49
N GLY A 153 14.02 -3.71 9.35
CA GLY A 153 14.18 -2.68 8.33
C GLY A 153 12.86 -2.23 7.70
N PRO A 154 12.91 -1.43 6.62
CA PRO A 154 11.72 -1.03 5.87
C PRO A 154 10.91 -2.24 5.39
N PHE A 155 9.58 -2.10 5.35
CA PHE A 155 8.66 -3.17 4.93
C PHE A 155 9.03 -3.73 3.55
N ASP A 156 9.38 -2.85 2.63
CA ASP A 156 9.67 -3.20 1.23
C ASP A 156 10.97 -4.01 1.06
N ALA A 157 11.92 -3.89 2.00
CA ALA A 157 13.17 -4.65 2.01
C ALA A 157 13.03 -6.05 2.63
N ALA A 158 11.95 -6.33 3.32
CA ALA A 158 11.71 -7.63 3.93
C ALA A 158 11.53 -8.72 2.85
N LEU A 159 12.19 -9.87 3.05
CA LEU A 159 12.05 -11.03 2.18
C LEU A 159 10.72 -11.74 2.44
N ASN A 160 10.01 -12.06 1.39
CA ASN A 160 8.79 -12.86 1.51
C ASN A 160 9.13 -14.35 1.61
N MET A 161 8.59 -15.01 2.63
CA MET A 161 8.94 -16.42 2.93
C MET A 161 8.37 -17.43 1.97
N ASN A 162 7.25 -17.08 1.32
CA ASN A 162 6.47 -18.01 0.50
C ASN A 162 6.49 -17.62 -0.99
N ALA A 163 7.23 -16.57 -1.34
CA ALA A 163 7.30 -16.07 -2.71
C ALA A 163 8.69 -16.30 -3.31
N THR A 164 8.70 -16.59 -4.58
CA THR A 164 9.90 -16.83 -5.39
C THR A 164 9.86 -15.98 -6.66
N ILE A 165 10.92 -16.03 -7.45
CA ILE A 165 10.98 -15.36 -8.75
C ILE A 165 9.88 -15.81 -9.71
N ASP A 166 9.29 -17.00 -9.52
CA ASP A 166 8.22 -17.55 -10.38
C ASP A 166 6.86 -16.87 -10.12
N ASP A 167 6.70 -16.19 -8.98
CA ASP A 167 5.52 -15.38 -8.67
C ASP A 167 5.56 -14.02 -9.39
N LEU A 168 6.71 -13.64 -9.95
CA LEU A 168 6.89 -12.39 -10.70
C LEU A 168 6.46 -12.54 -12.16
N ASP A 169 5.92 -11.44 -12.71
CA ASP A 169 5.53 -11.33 -14.11
C ASP A 169 6.70 -10.82 -14.95
N ARG A 170 7.13 -11.65 -15.90
CA ARG A 170 8.25 -11.34 -16.81
C ARG A 170 7.94 -10.16 -17.73
N GLU A 171 6.69 -9.99 -18.14
CA GLU A 171 6.28 -8.88 -19.00
C GLU A 171 6.33 -7.54 -18.24
N LYS A 172 5.97 -7.52 -16.95
CA LYS A 172 6.12 -6.33 -16.11
C LYS A 172 7.59 -5.95 -15.94
N ILE A 173 8.49 -6.93 -15.74
CA ILE A 173 9.94 -6.68 -15.65
C ILE A 173 10.48 -6.19 -17.00
N ARG A 174 10.03 -6.77 -18.12
CA ARG A 174 10.41 -6.34 -19.48
C ARG A 174 9.99 -4.90 -19.74
N TRP A 175 8.72 -4.59 -19.47
CA TRP A 175 8.18 -3.23 -19.62
C TRP A 175 8.97 -2.22 -18.77
N TRP A 176 9.16 -2.52 -17.48
CA TRP A 176 9.91 -1.66 -16.59
C TRP A 176 11.34 -1.43 -17.06
N THR A 177 12.02 -2.47 -17.51
CA THR A 177 13.39 -2.37 -18.03
C THR A 177 13.45 -1.44 -19.25
N GLY A 178 12.46 -1.50 -20.13
CA GLY A 178 12.33 -0.59 -21.28
C GLY A 178 12.19 0.86 -20.82
N MET A 179 11.27 1.13 -19.90
CA MET A 179 11.03 2.45 -19.33
C MET A 179 12.28 3.00 -18.61
N ALA A 180 12.91 2.20 -17.76
CA ALA A 180 14.10 2.62 -17.01
C ALA A 180 15.29 2.95 -17.94
N ARG A 181 15.45 2.22 -19.04
CA ARG A 181 16.46 2.53 -20.06
C ARG A 181 16.17 3.83 -20.81
N GLU A 182 14.92 4.02 -21.20
CA GLU A 182 14.49 5.24 -21.91
C GLU A 182 14.60 6.48 -21.03
N LYS A 183 14.11 6.41 -19.80
CA LYS A 183 13.99 7.57 -18.89
C LYS A 183 15.26 7.90 -18.13
N ARG A 184 16.05 6.89 -17.74
CA ARG A 184 17.20 7.05 -16.83
C ARG A 184 18.48 6.32 -17.28
N ASN A 185 18.53 5.89 -18.56
CA ASN A 185 19.69 5.17 -19.11
C ASN A 185 20.10 3.94 -18.29
N TYR A 186 19.12 3.20 -17.74
CA TYR A 186 19.40 2.00 -16.97
C TYR A 186 20.25 1.00 -17.79
N PRO A 187 21.38 0.48 -17.26
CA PRO A 187 22.40 -0.17 -18.09
C PRO A 187 22.04 -1.59 -18.52
N ILE A 188 21.15 -2.30 -17.82
CA ILE A 188 20.85 -3.71 -18.08
C ILE A 188 19.64 -3.80 -19.01
N GLY A 189 19.80 -4.46 -20.16
CA GLY A 189 18.68 -4.78 -21.06
C GLY A 189 17.93 -6.01 -20.60
N TYR A 190 16.64 -6.09 -20.95
CA TYR A 190 15.85 -7.29 -20.66
C TYR A 190 16.28 -8.47 -21.56
N SER A 191 16.51 -9.61 -20.92
CA SER A 191 16.46 -10.96 -21.48
C SER A 191 16.07 -11.92 -20.37
N GLU A 192 15.60 -13.11 -20.65
CA GLU A 192 15.27 -14.10 -19.62
C GLU A 192 16.48 -14.42 -18.70
N GLU A 193 17.68 -14.46 -19.27
CA GLU A 193 18.94 -14.68 -18.55
C GLU A 193 19.28 -13.51 -17.62
N ASN A 194 18.90 -12.28 -17.98
CA ASN A 194 19.20 -11.08 -17.22
C ASN A 194 18.19 -10.79 -16.09
N VAL A 195 17.06 -11.48 -16.01
CA VAL A 195 16.05 -11.19 -14.97
C VAL A 195 16.63 -11.24 -13.56
N HIS A 196 17.40 -12.27 -13.25
CA HIS A 196 18.09 -12.38 -11.95
C HIS A 196 19.03 -11.20 -11.71
N ARG A 197 19.80 -10.81 -12.72
CA ARG A 197 20.73 -9.68 -12.66
C ARG A 197 20.01 -8.34 -12.49
N ILE A 198 18.86 -8.16 -13.15
CA ILE A 198 18.01 -6.98 -13.00
C ILE A 198 17.49 -6.89 -11.55
N LEU A 199 16.88 -7.96 -11.04
CA LEU A 199 16.34 -8.00 -9.68
C LEU A 199 17.43 -7.80 -8.62
N ASN A 200 18.59 -8.42 -8.80
CA ASN A 200 19.72 -8.27 -7.88
C ASN A 200 20.29 -6.84 -7.88
N SER A 201 20.41 -6.19 -9.05
CA SER A 201 20.87 -4.80 -9.15
C SER A 201 19.92 -3.80 -8.47
N LEU A 202 18.67 -4.18 -8.27
CA LEU A 202 17.66 -3.40 -7.56
C LEU A 202 17.50 -3.84 -6.09
N HIS A 203 18.26 -4.82 -5.63
CA HIS A 203 18.14 -5.44 -4.31
C HIS A 203 16.76 -6.06 -4.04
N LEU A 204 16.13 -6.60 -5.08
CA LEU A 204 14.79 -7.17 -5.02
C LEU A 204 14.75 -8.70 -4.82
N ILE A 205 15.90 -9.36 -4.87
CA ILE A 205 16.07 -10.79 -4.68
C ILE A 205 17.28 -11.07 -3.79
N ALA A 206 17.18 -12.06 -2.92
CA ALA A 206 18.28 -12.57 -2.10
C ALA A 206 19.02 -13.70 -2.80
N ASP A 207 20.24 -14.05 -2.30
CA ASP A 207 21.08 -15.10 -2.84
C ASP A 207 20.42 -16.49 -2.82
N ASP A 208 19.49 -16.72 -1.89
CA ASP A 208 18.71 -17.95 -1.78
C ASP A 208 17.48 -18.00 -2.69
N GLY A 209 17.27 -17.00 -3.54
CA GLY A 209 16.19 -16.92 -4.52
C GLY A 209 14.87 -16.37 -3.98
N ARG A 210 14.78 -16.02 -2.68
CA ARG A 210 13.61 -15.34 -2.13
C ARG A 210 13.54 -13.91 -2.62
N VAL A 211 12.33 -13.44 -2.86
CA VAL A 211 12.08 -12.07 -3.33
C VAL A 211 11.64 -11.16 -2.19
N THR A 212 11.93 -9.87 -2.32
CA THR A 212 11.50 -8.85 -1.35
C THR A 212 10.03 -8.49 -1.54
N ASN A 213 9.42 -7.88 -0.52
CA ASN A 213 8.07 -7.31 -0.64
C ASN A 213 7.99 -6.25 -1.74
N ALA A 214 9.06 -5.46 -1.95
CA ALA A 214 9.13 -4.53 -3.07
C ALA A 214 9.02 -5.23 -4.43
N ALA A 215 9.74 -6.36 -4.61
CA ALA A 215 9.65 -7.12 -5.86
C ALA A 215 8.21 -7.56 -6.17
N LEU A 216 7.49 -7.99 -5.14
CA LEU A 216 6.09 -8.41 -5.29
C LEU A 216 5.17 -7.24 -5.60
N LEU A 217 5.33 -6.10 -4.93
CA LEU A 217 4.53 -4.90 -5.18
C LEU A 217 4.77 -4.31 -6.58
N LEU A 218 5.99 -4.44 -7.11
CA LEU A 218 6.36 -3.92 -8.42
C LEU A 218 6.03 -4.88 -9.56
N PHE A 219 6.28 -6.18 -9.36
CA PHE A 219 6.36 -7.13 -10.46
C PHE A 219 5.56 -8.42 -10.26
N ALA A 220 4.88 -8.66 -9.13
CA ALA A 220 4.10 -9.89 -8.99
C ALA A 220 2.97 -9.97 -10.05
N LYS A 221 2.62 -11.20 -10.44
CA LYS A 221 1.46 -11.49 -11.29
C LYS A 221 0.17 -10.98 -10.66
N ASP A 222 0.04 -11.19 -9.35
CA ASP A 222 -1.07 -10.70 -8.50
C ASP A 222 -0.50 -10.21 -7.15
N PRO A 223 -0.16 -8.90 -7.03
CA PRO A 223 0.33 -8.34 -5.78
C PRO A 223 -0.67 -8.45 -4.61
N GLN A 224 -1.98 -8.43 -4.89
CA GLN A 224 -3.03 -8.48 -3.88
C GLN A 224 -3.17 -9.87 -3.24
N LYS A 225 -2.66 -10.93 -3.87
CA LYS A 225 -2.48 -12.25 -3.24
C LYS A 225 -1.62 -12.16 -1.96
N TRP A 226 -0.63 -11.27 -1.97
CA TRP A 226 0.34 -11.08 -0.89
C TRP A 226 -0.05 -9.92 0.03
N PHE A 227 -0.54 -8.84 -0.55
CA PHE A 227 -0.86 -7.58 0.14
C PHE A 227 -2.25 -7.10 -0.26
N VAL A 228 -3.28 -7.67 0.36
CA VAL A 228 -4.70 -7.41 0.02
C VAL A 228 -5.04 -5.91 -0.01
N SER A 229 -4.46 -5.13 0.90
CA SER A 229 -4.71 -3.69 0.99
C SER A 229 -3.87 -2.83 0.04
N SER A 230 -2.97 -3.41 -0.78
CA SER A 230 -2.11 -2.68 -1.73
C SER A 230 -2.85 -2.20 -2.98
N MET A 231 -4.11 -1.88 -2.85
CA MET A 231 -4.97 -1.31 -3.88
C MET A 231 -5.16 0.19 -3.70
N VAL A 232 -5.64 0.85 -4.75
CA VAL A 232 -6.07 2.26 -4.71
C VAL A 232 -7.58 2.35 -4.90
N LYS A 233 -8.26 3.05 -4.00
CA LYS A 233 -9.71 3.30 -4.05
C LYS A 233 -9.94 4.71 -4.58
N CYS A 234 -10.60 4.83 -5.73
CA CYS A 234 -10.95 6.09 -6.35
C CYS A 234 -12.45 6.34 -6.20
N VAL A 235 -12.84 7.50 -5.69
CA VAL A 235 -14.24 7.86 -5.45
C VAL A 235 -14.50 9.28 -5.91
N GLN A 236 -15.57 9.50 -6.67
CA GLN A 236 -16.07 10.83 -7.00
C GLN A 236 -17.36 11.12 -6.24
N PHE A 237 -17.43 12.31 -5.63
CA PHE A 237 -18.59 12.82 -4.91
C PHE A 237 -19.29 13.92 -5.69
N TYR A 238 -20.62 13.99 -5.61
CA TYR A 238 -21.40 15.13 -6.18
C TYR A 238 -21.17 16.44 -5.46
N GLY A 239 -20.85 16.41 -4.19
CA GLY A 239 -20.69 17.58 -3.34
C GLY A 239 -19.27 17.75 -2.78
N THR A 240 -19.19 18.51 -1.69
CA THR A 240 -17.94 18.84 -0.98
C THR A 240 -17.73 17.99 0.28
N LYS A 241 -18.60 17.00 0.53
CA LYS A 241 -18.55 16.12 1.70
C LYS A 241 -18.60 14.66 1.28
N VAL A 242 -18.02 13.80 2.12
CA VAL A 242 -18.13 12.33 1.99
C VAL A 242 -19.57 11.94 2.32
N GLN A 243 -20.36 11.70 1.28
CA GLN A 243 -21.77 11.30 1.42
C GLN A 243 -22.27 10.51 0.21
N LYS A 244 -23.25 9.67 0.42
CA LYS A 244 -23.98 8.98 -0.65
C LYS A 244 -25.14 9.85 -1.16
N PRO A 245 -25.56 9.71 -2.44
CA PRO A 245 -25.01 8.79 -3.45
C PRO A 245 -23.63 9.23 -3.95
N LEU A 246 -22.81 8.25 -4.41
CA LEU A 246 -21.52 8.49 -5.06
C LEU A 246 -21.73 8.75 -6.55
N ALA A 247 -20.96 9.64 -7.15
CA ALA A 247 -20.98 9.86 -8.59
C ALA A 247 -20.26 8.74 -9.35
N SER A 248 -19.10 8.29 -8.82
CA SER A 248 -18.33 7.18 -9.36
C SER A 248 -17.50 6.52 -8.25
N GLN A 249 -17.26 5.23 -8.38
CA GLN A 249 -16.35 4.50 -7.48
C GLN A 249 -15.65 3.38 -8.26
N GLN A 250 -14.33 3.31 -8.11
CA GLN A 250 -13.49 2.26 -8.67
C GLN A 250 -12.45 1.81 -7.63
N ILE A 251 -12.06 0.55 -7.68
CA ILE A 251 -11.00 -0.02 -6.86
C ILE A 251 -10.01 -0.67 -7.81
N TYR A 252 -8.78 -0.18 -7.81
CA TYR A 252 -7.73 -0.64 -8.70
C TYR A 252 -6.73 -1.49 -7.94
N GLY A 253 -6.52 -2.71 -8.44
CA GLY A 253 -5.47 -3.65 -8.03
C GLY A 253 -4.43 -3.79 -9.12
N GLY A 254 -3.34 -4.47 -8.81
CA GLY A 254 -2.20 -4.67 -9.69
C GLY A 254 -0.90 -4.21 -9.03
N SER A 255 0.16 -4.08 -9.82
CA SER A 255 1.44 -3.51 -9.38
C SER A 255 1.32 -2.03 -9.03
N VAL A 256 2.33 -1.49 -8.34
CA VAL A 256 2.39 -0.05 -8.01
C VAL A 256 2.23 0.82 -9.26
N PHE A 257 2.84 0.44 -10.39
CA PHE A 257 2.72 1.17 -11.66
C PHE A 257 1.29 1.16 -12.19
N GLU A 258 0.66 -0.03 -12.23
CA GLU A 258 -0.70 -0.21 -12.74
C GLU A 258 -1.73 0.56 -11.90
N VAL A 259 -1.65 0.51 -10.57
CA VAL A 259 -2.61 1.22 -9.71
C VAL A 259 -2.44 2.73 -9.79
N VAL A 260 -1.22 3.22 -9.97
CA VAL A 260 -0.94 4.65 -10.18
C VAL A 260 -1.53 5.13 -11.50
N ASP A 261 -1.23 4.45 -12.60
CA ASP A 261 -1.71 4.83 -13.94
C ASP A 261 -3.24 4.84 -14.00
N GLN A 262 -3.89 3.82 -13.42
CA GLN A 262 -5.35 3.72 -13.36
C GLN A 262 -5.98 4.81 -12.49
N ALA A 263 -5.37 5.14 -11.34
CA ALA A 263 -5.86 6.19 -10.46
C ALA A 263 -5.70 7.58 -11.07
N VAL A 264 -4.58 7.86 -11.75
CA VAL A 264 -4.39 9.09 -12.52
C VAL A 264 -5.42 9.19 -13.64
N ALA A 265 -5.59 8.13 -14.42
CA ALA A 265 -6.59 8.08 -15.49
C ALA A 265 -8.02 8.30 -14.96
N PHE A 266 -8.35 7.73 -13.78
CA PHE A 266 -9.61 8.00 -13.12
C PHE A 266 -9.79 9.51 -12.84
N VAL A 267 -8.83 10.16 -12.21
CA VAL A 267 -8.92 11.59 -11.92
C VAL A 267 -9.07 12.39 -13.21
N MET A 268 -8.20 12.16 -14.21
CA MET A 268 -8.20 12.91 -15.47
C MET A 268 -9.49 12.72 -16.27
N SER A 269 -10.16 11.57 -16.16
CA SER A 269 -11.45 11.33 -16.84
C SER A 269 -12.67 11.93 -16.13
N HIS A 270 -12.51 12.40 -14.88
CA HIS A 270 -13.61 12.93 -14.07
C HIS A 270 -13.44 14.44 -13.72
N ILE A 271 -12.44 15.09 -14.30
CA ILE A 271 -12.22 16.55 -14.15
C ILE A 271 -12.41 17.25 -15.49
N ASP A 272 -12.63 18.56 -15.44
CA ASP A 272 -12.82 19.35 -16.63
C ASP A 272 -11.52 19.45 -17.45
N ALA A 273 -11.66 19.24 -18.76
CA ALA A 273 -10.58 19.38 -19.72
C ALA A 273 -11.01 20.34 -20.84
N ARG A 274 -10.14 21.27 -21.22
CA ARG A 274 -10.31 22.09 -22.42
C ARG A 274 -9.47 21.51 -23.55
N VAL A 275 -10.12 21.27 -24.65
CA VAL A 275 -9.48 20.87 -25.91
C VAL A 275 -9.26 22.15 -26.71
N GLY A 276 -8.01 22.49 -27.01
CA GLY A 276 -7.64 23.65 -27.81
C GLY A 276 -8.11 23.53 -29.27
N GLU A 277 -8.09 24.62 -30.02
CA GLU A 277 -8.37 24.60 -31.45
C GLU A 277 -7.16 24.04 -32.23
N ARG A 278 -7.42 23.30 -33.31
CA ARG A 278 -6.38 22.83 -34.25
C ARG A 278 -5.85 24.01 -35.04
N THR A 279 -4.69 24.55 -34.65
CA THR A 279 -4.11 25.69 -35.40
C THR A 279 -3.03 25.30 -36.41
N GLN A 280 -2.14 24.37 -36.11
CA GLN A 280 -1.03 24.00 -37.03
C GLN A 280 -0.57 22.53 -36.96
N SER A 281 -1.10 21.69 -36.06
CA SER A 281 -0.73 20.27 -35.93
C SER A 281 -1.94 19.36 -35.77
N ALA A 282 -1.76 18.06 -36.04
CA ALA A 282 -2.79 17.06 -35.74
C ALA A 282 -3.00 16.84 -34.24
N GLN A 283 -2.05 17.28 -33.40
CA GLN A 283 -2.15 17.25 -31.92
C GLN A 283 -2.87 18.50 -31.45
N VAL A 284 -3.81 18.30 -30.54
CA VAL A 284 -4.57 19.37 -29.90
C VAL A 284 -4.12 19.44 -28.44
N ASP A 285 -3.79 20.63 -27.97
CA ASP A 285 -3.44 20.85 -26.58
C ASP A 285 -4.67 20.63 -25.70
N VAL A 286 -4.55 19.72 -24.74
CA VAL A 286 -5.58 19.47 -23.73
C VAL A 286 -5.12 20.07 -22.41
N ALA A 287 -5.83 21.09 -21.94
CA ALA A 287 -5.56 21.73 -20.65
C ALA A 287 -6.57 21.21 -19.62
N TYR A 288 -6.09 20.51 -18.63
CA TYR A 288 -6.90 20.05 -17.50
C TYR A 288 -7.01 21.12 -16.42
N GLU A 289 -8.09 21.08 -15.63
CA GLU A 289 -8.29 21.99 -14.49
C GLU A 289 -7.32 21.74 -13.32
N LEU A 290 -6.78 20.52 -13.20
CA LEU A 290 -5.68 20.18 -12.29
C LEU A 290 -4.44 19.79 -13.11
N PRO A 291 -3.22 20.17 -12.68
CA PRO A 291 -2.00 19.79 -13.41
C PRO A 291 -1.80 18.28 -13.35
N VAL A 292 -1.71 17.62 -14.51
CA VAL A 292 -1.53 16.15 -14.60
C VAL A 292 -0.33 15.69 -13.81
N GLN A 293 0.79 16.43 -13.91
CA GLN A 293 2.03 16.07 -13.21
C GLN A 293 1.88 16.16 -11.68
N ALA A 294 1.17 17.18 -11.16
CA ALA A 294 0.92 17.31 -9.72
C ALA A 294 0.01 16.19 -9.20
N VAL A 295 -1.00 15.78 -9.96
CA VAL A 295 -1.88 14.65 -9.64
C VAL A 295 -1.09 13.35 -9.64
N THR A 296 -0.27 13.12 -10.68
CA THR A 296 0.59 11.94 -10.79
C THR A 296 1.56 11.85 -9.63
N GLU A 297 2.32 12.91 -9.37
CA GLU A 297 3.30 12.98 -8.28
C GLU A 297 2.64 12.68 -6.92
N THR A 298 1.46 13.25 -6.67
CA THR A 298 0.74 13.04 -5.41
C THR A 298 0.29 11.58 -5.24
N ILE A 299 -0.22 10.94 -6.30
CA ILE A 299 -0.69 9.55 -6.24
C ILE A 299 0.49 8.59 -6.13
N VAL A 300 1.58 8.83 -6.89
CA VAL A 300 2.80 8.02 -6.80
C VAL A 300 3.39 8.09 -5.41
N ASN A 301 3.54 9.30 -4.85
CA ASN A 301 4.06 9.51 -3.50
C ASN A 301 3.18 8.80 -2.46
N ALA A 302 1.86 8.83 -2.60
CA ALA A 302 0.97 8.10 -1.72
C ALA A 302 1.21 6.59 -1.77
N CYS A 303 1.49 6.01 -2.95
CA CYS A 303 1.79 4.58 -3.10
C CYS A 303 3.21 4.23 -2.59
N VAL A 304 4.23 5.06 -2.88
CA VAL A 304 5.62 4.80 -2.50
C VAL A 304 5.85 4.98 -1.00
N HIS A 305 5.23 6.00 -0.39
CA HIS A 305 5.40 6.31 1.04
C HIS A 305 4.33 5.69 1.94
N ARG A 306 3.46 4.84 1.40
CA ARG A 306 2.44 4.13 2.17
C ARG A 306 3.06 3.25 3.25
N ASP A 307 2.40 3.18 4.41
CA ASP A 307 2.61 2.09 5.37
C ASP A 307 1.90 0.82 4.88
N TYR A 308 2.66 -0.13 4.35
CA TYR A 308 2.13 -1.40 3.84
C TYR A 308 1.77 -2.40 4.93
N LEU A 309 2.07 -2.12 6.21
CA LEU A 309 1.56 -2.88 7.35
C LEU A 309 0.14 -2.45 7.74
N SER A 310 -0.29 -1.27 7.30
CA SER A 310 -1.66 -0.79 7.50
C SER A 310 -2.67 -1.61 6.70
N THR A 311 -3.84 -1.88 7.29
CA THR A 311 -4.98 -2.49 6.60
C THR A 311 -5.75 -1.52 5.71
N GLY A 312 -5.49 -0.20 5.83
CA GLY A 312 -6.05 0.84 4.98
C GLY A 312 -5.46 0.80 3.56
N SER A 313 -6.19 1.24 2.55
CA SER A 313 -5.72 1.43 1.18
C SER A 313 -5.55 2.92 0.88
N VAL A 314 -4.69 3.28 -0.08
CA VAL A 314 -4.67 4.65 -0.62
C VAL A 314 -6.04 5.00 -1.18
N GLN A 315 -6.53 6.20 -0.88
CA GLN A 315 -7.83 6.67 -1.34
C GLN A 315 -7.66 7.98 -2.12
N VAL A 316 -8.21 8.00 -3.32
CA VAL A 316 -8.24 9.17 -4.21
C VAL A 316 -9.68 9.66 -4.26
N MET A 317 -9.96 10.77 -3.59
CA MET A 317 -11.30 11.29 -3.38
C MET A 317 -11.49 12.59 -4.15
N LEU A 318 -12.29 12.55 -5.20
CA LEU A 318 -12.61 13.71 -6.03
C LEU A 318 -13.93 14.34 -5.59
N PHE A 319 -13.84 15.52 -4.99
CA PHE A 319 -14.97 16.34 -4.61
C PHE A 319 -15.27 17.42 -5.68
N LYS A 320 -16.39 18.12 -5.53
CA LYS A 320 -16.75 19.21 -6.43
C LYS A 320 -15.73 20.36 -6.41
N ASP A 321 -15.10 20.62 -5.26
CA ASP A 321 -14.19 21.74 -5.00
C ASP A 321 -12.71 21.35 -4.88
N ARG A 322 -12.39 20.06 -4.76
CA ARG A 322 -11.01 19.60 -4.51
C ARG A 322 -10.80 18.14 -4.85
N LEU A 323 -9.55 17.77 -4.97
CA LEU A 323 -9.06 16.39 -4.96
C LEU A 323 -8.33 16.16 -3.63
N GLU A 324 -8.65 15.09 -2.93
CA GLU A 324 -7.91 14.61 -1.76
C GLU A 324 -7.27 13.25 -2.07
N VAL A 325 -6.01 13.10 -1.70
CA VAL A 325 -5.31 11.80 -1.72
C VAL A 325 -4.91 11.44 -0.30
N TRP A 326 -5.51 10.39 0.23
CA TRP A 326 -5.30 9.89 1.58
C TRP A 326 -4.36 8.69 1.53
N ASN A 327 -3.28 8.78 2.25
CA ASN A 327 -2.24 7.77 2.34
C ASN A 327 -2.18 7.18 3.75
N PRO A 328 -2.50 5.89 3.96
CA PRO A 328 -2.28 5.22 5.23
C PRO A 328 -0.78 5.21 5.56
N GLY A 329 -0.34 6.12 6.40
CA GLY A 329 1.06 6.28 6.78
C GLY A 329 1.31 7.62 7.46
N ARG A 330 2.54 7.77 7.92
CA ARG A 330 3.00 9.00 8.58
C ARG A 330 4.28 9.50 7.94
N LEU A 331 4.52 10.80 8.08
CA LEU A 331 5.77 11.40 7.67
C LEU A 331 6.96 10.73 8.40
N PRO A 332 8.10 10.50 7.72
CA PRO A 332 9.30 9.96 8.33
C PRO A 332 9.76 10.79 9.54
N LYS A 333 10.43 10.14 10.49
CA LYS A 333 10.96 10.82 11.69
C LYS A 333 11.84 12.01 11.29
N GLY A 334 11.52 13.18 11.83
CA GLY A 334 12.23 14.44 11.54
C GLY A 334 11.69 15.24 10.35
N MET A 335 10.72 14.69 9.60
CA MET A 335 9.96 15.43 8.59
C MET A 335 8.69 16.01 9.25
N THR A 336 8.36 17.27 8.91
CA THR A 336 7.13 17.95 9.35
C THR A 336 6.40 18.51 8.14
N ILE A 337 5.13 18.87 8.31
CA ILE A 337 4.31 19.46 7.24
C ILE A 337 4.93 20.75 6.71
N GLU A 338 5.51 21.58 7.59
CA GLU A 338 6.15 22.84 7.21
C GLU A 338 7.36 22.59 6.31
N LYS A 339 8.15 21.54 6.61
CA LYS A 339 9.30 21.17 5.79
C LYS A 339 8.93 20.68 4.38
N LEU A 340 7.73 20.11 4.19
CA LEU A 340 7.26 19.69 2.88
C LEU A 340 7.09 20.85 1.89
N SER A 341 6.91 22.06 2.39
CA SER A 341 6.77 23.29 1.58
C SER A 341 8.09 24.02 1.37
N GLY A 342 9.22 23.46 1.74
CA GLY A 342 10.57 24.00 1.62
C GLY A 342 11.57 22.98 1.07
N GLU A 343 12.85 23.33 1.06
CA GLU A 343 13.92 22.41 0.70
C GLU A 343 14.04 21.31 1.76
N HIS A 344 13.97 20.05 1.34
CA HIS A 344 14.16 18.91 2.22
C HIS A 344 14.79 17.73 1.49
N ALA A 345 15.48 16.88 2.25
CA ALA A 345 16.01 15.62 1.71
C ALA A 345 14.87 14.65 1.36
N SER A 346 15.05 13.88 0.29
CA SER A 346 14.18 12.75 -0.01
C SER A 346 14.40 11.63 1.00
N LEU A 347 13.39 11.30 1.78
CA LEU A 347 13.40 10.24 2.81
C LEU A 347 12.29 9.23 2.52
N PRO A 348 12.48 8.30 1.57
CA PRO A 348 11.46 7.33 1.23
C PRO A 348 11.22 6.35 2.38
N VAL A 349 9.94 6.12 2.72
CA VAL A 349 9.51 5.10 3.69
C VAL A 349 9.82 3.70 3.15
N ASN A 350 9.68 3.52 1.84
CA ASN A 350 9.93 2.28 1.12
C ASN A 350 11.02 2.50 0.05
N PRO A 351 12.31 2.47 0.40
CA PRO A 351 13.40 2.83 -0.52
C PRO A 351 13.55 1.86 -1.70
N LEU A 352 13.23 0.56 -1.52
CA LEU A 352 13.29 -0.42 -2.61
C LEU A 352 12.09 -0.31 -3.57
N LEU A 353 11.00 0.35 -3.18
CA LEU A 353 9.93 0.78 -4.09
C LEU A 353 10.30 2.08 -4.79
N ALA A 354 10.83 3.06 -4.04
CA ALA A 354 11.12 4.39 -4.56
C ALA A 354 12.13 4.36 -5.71
N ASN A 355 13.20 3.58 -5.59
CA ASN A 355 14.25 3.53 -6.61
C ASN A 355 13.77 3.00 -7.98
N PRO A 356 13.09 1.85 -8.09
CA PRO A 356 12.52 1.42 -9.37
C PRO A 356 11.48 2.37 -9.96
N VAL A 357 10.67 3.02 -9.12
CA VAL A 357 9.67 4.01 -9.53
C VAL A 357 10.34 5.26 -10.11
N TYR A 358 11.44 5.73 -9.49
CA TYR A 358 12.29 6.78 -10.03
C TYR A 358 12.94 6.39 -11.37
N LEU A 359 13.52 5.19 -11.45
CA LEU A 359 14.17 4.71 -12.67
C LEU A 359 13.18 4.61 -13.84
N ALA A 360 11.93 4.26 -13.58
CA ALA A 360 10.88 4.26 -14.57
C ALA A 360 10.35 5.66 -14.95
N GLY A 361 10.83 6.72 -14.27
CA GLY A 361 10.49 8.11 -14.59
C GLY A 361 9.18 8.61 -13.98
N TYR A 362 8.64 7.94 -12.96
CA TYR A 362 7.40 8.35 -12.29
C TYR A 362 7.60 9.46 -11.26
N ILE A 363 8.77 9.52 -10.62
CA ILE A 363 9.14 10.53 -9.61
C ILE A 363 10.58 11.01 -9.82
N GLU A 364 10.91 12.13 -9.17
CA GLU A 364 12.28 12.63 -9.01
C GLU A 364 12.86 12.26 -7.64
N GLN A 365 14.18 12.17 -7.49
CA GLN A 365 14.84 11.79 -6.22
C GLN A 365 15.44 12.98 -5.45
N VAL A 366 15.15 14.21 -5.84
CA VAL A 366 15.86 15.40 -5.32
C VAL A 366 15.12 16.07 -4.16
N GLY A 367 13.98 15.49 -3.69
CA GLY A 367 13.15 16.10 -2.63
C GLY A 367 12.35 17.33 -3.09
N THR A 368 12.20 17.52 -4.40
CA THR A 368 11.44 18.64 -4.99
C THR A 368 9.98 18.29 -5.25
N GLY A 369 9.57 17.02 -5.18
CA GLY A 369 8.26 16.54 -5.61
C GLY A 369 7.08 17.29 -4.97
N THR A 370 7.13 17.59 -3.69
CA THR A 370 6.08 18.36 -3.00
C THR A 370 6.07 19.83 -3.43
N ASN A 371 7.24 20.43 -3.66
CA ASN A 371 7.35 21.78 -4.19
C ASN A 371 6.85 21.85 -5.63
N ASP A 372 7.19 20.87 -6.46
CA ASP A 372 6.68 20.76 -7.83
C ASP A 372 5.14 20.68 -7.87
N VAL A 373 4.53 19.93 -6.94
CA VAL A 373 3.06 19.90 -6.79
C VAL A 373 2.50 21.28 -6.46
N ILE A 374 3.15 22.00 -5.53
CA ILE A 374 2.73 23.35 -5.13
C ILE A 374 2.87 24.31 -6.32
N ASP A 375 4.04 24.38 -6.94
CA ASP A 375 4.37 25.32 -7.99
C ASP A 375 3.46 25.14 -9.22
N ARG A 376 3.25 23.91 -9.67
CA ARG A 376 2.35 23.60 -10.79
C ARG A 376 0.90 23.99 -10.51
N CYS A 377 0.42 23.80 -9.28
CA CYS A 377 -0.93 24.26 -8.91
C CYS A 377 -1.01 25.80 -8.92
N VAL A 378 -0.01 26.49 -8.37
CA VAL A 378 0.05 27.95 -8.32
C VAL A 378 0.20 28.56 -9.73
N GLU A 379 1.06 27.98 -10.57
CA GLU A 379 1.22 28.37 -11.99
C GLU A 379 -0.10 28.27 -12.78
N LEU A 380 -0.91 27.24 -12.49
CA LEU A 380 -2.24 27.11 -13.10
C LEU A 380 -3.29 28.06 -12.48
N GLY A 381 -2.88 28.92 -11.52
CA GLY A 381 -3.74 29.85 -10.81
C GLY A 381 -4.68 29.19 -9.81
N LEU A 382 -4.33 28.02 -9.32
CA LEU A 382 -5.06 27.31 -8.27
C LEU A 382 -4.59 27.78 -6.89
N ARG A 383 -5.43 27.54 -5.90
CA ARG A 383 -5.06 27.70 -4.50
C ARG A 383 -3.92 26.72 -4.17
N LYS A 384 -2.96 27.16 -3.33
CA LYS A 384 -1.85 26.32 -2.85
C LYS A 384 -2.40 25.02 -2.25
N PRO A 385 -1.85 23.85 -2.63
CA PRO A 385 -2.19 22.58 -2.01
C PRO A 385 -1.94 22.57 -0.50
N GLU A 386 -2.75 21.80 0.22
CA GLU A 386 -2.61 21.61 1.66
C GLU A 386 -2.13 20.22 1.97
N PHE A 387 -1.21 20.11 2.92
CA PHE A 387 -0.74 18.84 3.47
C PHE A 387 -1.26 18.71 4.90
N ARG A 388 -1.83 17.55 5.26
CA ARG A 388 -2.39 17.29 6.58
C ARG A 388 -1.86 15.97 7.09
N GLN A 389 -1.56 15.89 8.38
CA GLN A 389 -1.16 14.68 9.08
C GLN A 389 -2.02 14.54 10.33
N ASP A 390 -3.00 13.67 10.25
CA ASP A 390 -3.79 13.21 11.39
C ASP A 390 -3.42 11.74 11.68
N GLU A 391 -4.36 10.81 11.57
CA GLU A 391 -4.07 9.38 11.58
C GLU A 391 -3.35 8.98 10.28
N ASP A 392 -3.82 9.47 9.14
CA ASP A 392 -3.29 9.28 7.81
C ASP A 392 -2.65 10.58 7.29
N PHE A 393 -1.78 10.47 6.29
CA PHE A 393 -1.26 11.64 5.56
C PHE A 393 -2.17 11.97 4.38
N THR A 394 -2.58 13.23 4.28
CA THR A 394 -3.51 13.69 3.24
C THR A 394 -2.95 14.87 2.47
N VAL A 395 -3.03 14.79 1.14
CA VAL A 395 -2.77 15.93 0.24
C VAL A 395 -4.09 16.42 -0.33
N VAL A 396 -4.33 17.72 -0.24
CA VAL A 396 -5.53 18.40 -0.76
C VAL A 396 -5.14 19.34 -1.88
N MET A 397 -5.62 19.08 -3.08
CA MET A 397 -5.48 19.98 -4.23
C MET A 397 -6.84 20.63 -4.55
N TRP A 398 -6.91 21.96 -4.48
CA TRP A 398 -8.14 22.70 -4.71
C TRP A 398 -8.43 22.82 -6.20
N ARG A 399 -9.67 22.55 -6.58
CA ARG A 399 -10.18 22.83 -7.93
C ARG A 399 -10.54 24.32 -8.05
N LYS A 400 -10.69 24.81 -9.27
CA LYS A 400 -11.15 26.21 -9.50
C LYS A 400 -12.55 26.37 -8.91
N GLU A 401 -12.75 27.44 -8.16
CA GLU A 401 -14.09 27.80 -7.67
C GLU A 401 -15.01 28.06 -8.86
N VAL A 402 -16.07 27.30 -8.96
CA VAL A 402 -17.17 27.59 -9.89
C VAL A 402 -18.01 28.68 -9.25
N VAL A 403 -17.59 29.92 -9.38
CA VAL A 403 -18.42 31.09 -9.03
C VAL A 403 -19.47 31.24 -10.13
N GLY A 404 -20.66 30.71 -9.88
CA GLY A 404 -21.85 30.82 -10.72
C GLY A 404 -21.58 30.76 -12.22
N THR A 405 -21.76 29.65 -12.87
CA THR A 405 -21.78 29.35 -14.33
C THR A 405 -20.73 30.01 -15.25
N VAL A 406 -19.71 30.68 -14.73
CA VAL A 406 -18.59 31.23 -15.50
C VAL A 406 -17.29 30.82 -14.80
N VAL A 407 -16.58 29.89 -15.40
CA VAL A 407 -15.19 29.59 -15.03
C VAL A 407 -14.35 30.76 -15.49
N MET A 408 -13.98 31.68 -14.59
CA MET A 408 -13.03 32.74 -14.91
C MET A 408 -11.62 32.19 -14.98
N TRP A 409 -11.18 31.85 -16.17
CA TRP A 409 -9.77 31.58 -16.48
C TRP A 409 -9.06 32.94 -16.58
N ARG A 410 -8.17 33.27 -15.64
CA ARG A 410 -7.30 34.44 -15.84
C ARG A 410 -6.42 34.20 -17.04
N LYS A 411 -6.63 34.98 -18.10
CA LYS A 411 -5.69 35.17 -19.17
C LYS A 411 -4.59 36.12 -18.68
N GLU A 412 -3.39 35.69 -18.53
CA GLU A 412 -2.26 36.51 -18.91
C GLU A 412 -1.86 36.05 -20.29
N VAL A 413 -2.16 36.85 -21.30
CA VAL A 413 -1.31 37.26 -22.41
C VAL A 413 -2.16 38.15 -23.30
N VAL A 414 -1.74 39.36 -23.39
CA VAL A 414 -1.89 40.43 -24.39
C VAL A 414 -2.52 40.01 -25.73
N GLY A 415 -3.58 40.71 -26.11
CA GLY A 415 -4.06 40.76 -27.51
C GLY A 415 -5.58 40.64 -27.65
N THR A 416 -6.21 41.81 -27.82
CA THR A 416 -7.60 42.03 -28.26
C THR A 416 -7.94 41.21 -29.50
N VAL A 417 -8.97 40.34 -29.43
CA VAL A 417 -9.79 39.96 -30.59
C VAL A 417 -11.26 39.87 -30.16
N GLN A 418 -12.09 40.52 -30.95
CA GLN A 418 -13.55 40.65 -30.84
C GLN A 418 -14.23 39.25 -30.90
N SER A 419 -15.27 39.13 -30.10
CA SER A 419 -16.14 37.94 -30.06
C SER A 419 -17.15 37.97 -31.19
N ASP A 420 -17.26 36.89 -31.95
CA ASP A 420 -18.39 36.60 -32.80
C ASP A 420 -19.21 35.43 -32.22
N PRO A 421 -20.53 35.50 -32.09
CA PRO A 421 -21.34 34.52 -31.43
C PRO A 421 -22.05 33.63 -32.46
N GLU A 422 -21.47 32.46 -32.83
CA GLU A 422 -22.26 31.36 -33.37
C GLU A 422 -21.54 30.02 -33.33
N ARG A 423 -22.28 29.00 -32.86
CA ARG A 423 -22.10 27.54 -32.92
C ARG A 423 -21.46 26.82 -31.77
N SER A 424 -22.29 26.36 -30.86
CA SER A 424 -22.14 25.03 -30.30
C SER A 424 -23.46 24.26 -30.42
N LYS A 425 -23.50 23.31 -31.34
CA LYS A 425 -24.52 22.27 -31.37
C LYS A 425 -24.08 21.15 -30.45
N SER A 426 -24.74 21.04 -29.31
CA SER A 426 -24.60 19.95 -28.36
C SER A 426 -25.47 18.75 -28.76
N ASP A 427 -24.93 17.57 -28.48
CA ASP A 427 -25.46 16.21 -28.69
C ASP A 427 -26.90 16.03 -28.13
N PRO A 428 -27.84 15.40 -28.86
CA PRO A 428 -29.27 15.40 -28.54
C PRO A 428 -29.72 14.47 -27.40
N ASN A 429 -28.84 13.70 -26.74
CA ASN A 429 -29.26 12.57 -25.89
C ASN A 429 -29.02 12.71 -24.37
N LEU A 430 -28.62 13.87 -23.85
CA LEU A 430 -28.48 14.10 -22.41
C LEU A 430 -29.41 15.23 -21.94
N ILE A 431 -30.70 14.89 -21.78
CA ILE A 431 -31.65 15.74 -21.05
C ILE A 431 -32.01 14.99 -19.77
N GLN A 432 -31.26 15.22 -18.70
CA GLN A 432 -31.73 15.04 -17.34
C GLN A 432 -31.89 16.43 -16.71
N ASN A 433 -33.04 16.65 -16.09
CA ASN A 433 -33.49 17.91 -15.52
C ASN A 433 -32.49 18.41 -14.46
N ASP A 434 -31.97 19.61 -14.67
CA ASP A 434 -31.18 20.34 -13.67
C ASP A 434 -32.17 20.98 -12.66
N PRO A 435 -32.19 20.54 -11.38
CA PRO A 435 -33.08 21.10 -10.36
C PRO A 435 -32.89 22.60 -10.14
N ASN A 436 -31.70 23.12 -10.45
CA ASN A 436 -31.38 24.54 -10.32
C ASN A 436 -32.03 25.35 -11.44
N LEU A 437 -32.08 24.81 -12.67
CA LEU A 437 -32.74 25.46 -13.79
C LEU A 437 -34.27 25.56 -13.57
N VAL A 438 -34.86 24.52 -13.02
CA VAL A 438 -36.30 24.49 -12.69
C VAL A 438 -36.65 25.60 -11.70
N GLU A 439 -35.86 25.80 -10.65
CA GLU A 439 -36.09 26.84 -9.65
C GLU A 439 -35.85 28.25 -10.24
N GLN A 440 -34.82 28.42 -11.08
CA GLN A 440 -34.57 29.71 -11.75
C GLN A 440 -35.69 30.12 -12.70
N VAL A 441 -36.20 29.15 -13.48
CA VAL A 441 -37.38 29.37 -14.35
C VAL A 441 -38.59 29.76 -13.50
N TYR A 442 -38.81 29.09 -12.37
CA TYR A 442 -39.92 29.43 -11.47
C TYR A 442 -39.80 30.85 -10.91
N GLN A 443 -38.64 31.27 -10.42
CA GLN A 443 -38.38 32.59 -9.87
C GLN A 443 -38.60 33.73 -10.91
N LEU A 444 -38.22 33.47 -12.17
CA LEU A 444 -38.47 34.44 -13.26
C LEU A 444 -39.95 34.53 -13.63
N ILE A 445 -40.68 33.42 -13.59
CA ILE A 445 -42.14 33.41 -13.79
C ILE A 445 -42.88 34.11 -12.66
N VAL A 446 -42.39 33.98 -11.41
CA VAL A 446 -42.95 34.71 -10.25
C VAL A 446 -42.80 36.23 -10.41
N LYS A 447 -41.65 36.71 -10.96
CA LYS A 447 -41.35 38.10 -11.19
C LYS A 447 -42.14 38.71 -12.36
N ASP A 448 -42.30 37.92 -13.44
CA ASP A 448 -43.06 38.37 -14.64
C ASP A 448 -43.92 37.22 -15.13
N ARG A 449 -45.20 37.28 -14.78
CA ARG A 449 -46.21 36.26 -15.13
C ARG A 449 -46.55 36.19 -16.63
N SER A 450 -46.11 37.20 -17.41
CA SER A 450 -46.28 37.25 -18.86
C SER A 450 -45.07 36.76 -19.64
N ILE A 451 -43.96 36.37 -18.95
CA ILE A 451 -42.68 36.03 -19.55
C ILE A 451 -42.81 34.88 -20.55
N SER A 452 -42.26 35.07 -21.73
CA SER A 452 -42.26 34.04 -22.80
C SER A 452 -41.13 33.04 -22.63
N ARG A 453 -41.27 31.84 -23.23
CA ARG A 453 -40.21 30.83 -23.23
C ARG A 453 -38.94 31.29 -23.91
N ALA A 454 -39.06 32.05 -24.99
CA ALA A 454 -37.91 32.65 -25.69
C ALA A 454 -37.16 33.63 -24.75
N ARG A 455 -37.89 34.45 -23.98
CA ARG A 455 -37.29 35.39 -23.06
C ARG A 455 -36.62 34.69 -21.84
N LEU A 456 -37.21 33.62 -21.36
CA LEU A 456 -36.59 32.74 -20.36
C LEU A 456 -35.31 32.07 -20.87
N SER A 457 -35.35 31.61 -22.11
CA SER A 457 -34.17 31.02 -22.80
C SER A 457 -33.03 32.05 -22.91
N GLU A 458 -33.36 33.28 -23.29
CA GLU A 458 -32.37 34.35 -23.40
C GLU A 458 -31.82 34.79 -22.03
N LEU A 459 -32.66 34.99 -21.04
CA LEU A 459 -32.23 35.41 -19.69
C LEU A 459 -31.40 34.37 -18.94
N LEU A 460 -31.68 33.08 -19.16
CA LEU A 460 -31.00 31.98 -18.52
C LEU A 460 -29.87 31.43 -19.36
N ASN A 461 -29.68 31.92 -20.58
CA ASN A 461 -28.69 31.47 -21.53
C ASN A 461 -28.74 29.96 -21.76
N VAL A 462 -29.94 29.38 -21.88
CA VAL A 462 -30.21 27.97 -22.13
C VAL A 462 -31.11 27.79 -23.33
N SER A 463 -31.16 26.61 -23.94
CA SER A 463 -32.02 26.35 -25.09
C SER A 463 -33.52 26.41 -24.70
N GLU A 464 -34.39 26.83 -25.63
CA GLU A 464 -35.84 26.78 -25.40
C GLU A 464 -36.35 25.38 -25.07
N ARG A 465 -35.66 24.33 -25.48
CA ARG A 465 -35.98 22.95 -25.16
C ARG A 465 -35.75 22.66 -23.67
N GLN A 466 -34.67 23.17 -23.08
CA GLN A 466 -34.38 23.04 -21.65
C GLN A 466 -35.37 23.86 -20.81
N VAL A 467 -35.70 25.08 -21.26
CA VAL A 467 -36.76 25.89 -20.62
C VAL A 467 -38.12 25.18 -20.67
N ARG A 468 -38.43 24.52 -21.78
CA ARG A 468 -39.66 23.74 -21.90
C ARG A 468 -39.70 22.58 -20.93
N ALA A 469 -38.61 21.83 -20.80
CA ALA A 469 -38.52 20.70 -19.83
C ALA A 469 -38.69 21.20 -18.40
N ALA A 470 -38.05 22.32 -18.01
CA ALA A 470 -38.21 22.93 -16.69
C ALA A 470 -39.66 23.42 -16.43
N ILE A 471 -40.30 24.02 -17.42
CA ILE A 471 -41.72 24.43 -17.33
C ILE A 471 -42.64 23.20 -17.21
N ASP A 472 -42.37 22.13 -17.95
CA ASP A 472 -43.20 20.91 -17.89
C ASP A 472 -43.08 20.23 -16.52
N GLU A 473 -41.95 20.34 -15.83
CA GLU A 473 -41.75 19.86 -14.45
C GLU A 473 -42.51 20.71 -13.41
N LEU A 474 -42.59 22.03 -13.63
CA LEU A 474 -43.31 22.99 -12.77
C LEU A 474 -44.82 22.93 -13.00
N ARG A 475 -45.27 22.46 -14.19
CA ARG A 475 -46.67 22.47 -14.60
C ARG A 475 -47.51 21.64 -13.66
N ASP A 476 -48.67 22.19 -13.30
CA ASP A 476 -49.66 21.57 -12.39
C ASP A 476 -49.17 21.28 -10.97
N LYS A 477 -47.87 21.51 -10.69
CA LYS A 477 -47.31 21.46 -9.34
C LYS A 477 -47.17 22.82 -8.70
N ARG A 478 -46.60 23.80 -9.46
CA ARG A 478 -46.29 25.15 -8.96
C ARG A 478 -46.80 26.27 -9.91
N ILE A 479 -47.00 25.97 -11.20
CA ILE A 479 -47.49 26.94 -12.20
C ILE A 479 -48.52 26.30 -13.13
N ARG A 480 -49.48 27.12 -13.59
CA ARG A 480 -50.46 26.77 -14.63
C ARG A 480 -50.58 27.92 -15.63
N ARG A 481 -50.88 27.63 -16.89
CA ARG A 481 -51.07 28.66 -17.90
C ARG A 481 -52.55 29.01 -18.03
N LYS A 482 -52.88 30.31 -17.93
CA LYS A 482 -54.22 30.79 -18.09
C LYS A 482 -54.36 31.42 -19.50
N GLY A 483 -55.11 30.76 -20.43
CA GLY A 483 -55.36 31.19 -21.83
C GLY A 483 -54.56 30.42 -22.89
N THR A 484 -55.01 30.46 -24.16
CA THR A 484 -54.56 29.52 -25.21
C THR A 484 -53.41 30.09 -26.10
N THR A 485 -53.23 31.43 -26.26
CA THR A 485 -52.26 31.92 -27.23
C THR A 485 -51.36 33.09 -26.69
N ARG A 486 -51.80 33.88 -25.72
CA ARG A 486 -51.05 34.91 -25.00
C ARG A 486 -51.44 34.86 -23.51
N GLY A 487 -51.36 33.73 -22.89
CA GLY A 487 -51.80 33.56 -21.51
C GLY A 487 -50.68 33.84 -20.50
N GLU A 488 -51.12 34.37 -19.34
CA GLU A 488 -50.28 34.56 -18.16
C GLU A 488 -50.04 33.26 -17.38
N TRP A 489 -48.97 33.23 -16.66
CA TRP A 489 -48.67 32.13 -15.73
C TRP A 489 -49.38 32.37 -14.39
N GLU A 490 -50.15 31.40 -13.96
CA GLU A 490 -50.80 31.36 -12.65
C GLU A 490 -49.91 30.52 -11.71
N ILE A 491 -49.61 31.02 -10.52
CA ILE A 491 -48.84 30.36 -9.48
C ILE A 491 -49.84 29.61 -8.60
N ILE A 492 -49.61 28.30 -8.40
CA ILE A 492 -50.56 27.40 -7.76
C ILE A 492 -50.22 27.10 -6.29
N GLY A 493 -48.98 27.41 -5.83
CA GLY A 493 -48.59 27.14 -4.45
C GLY A 493 -47.18 27.55 -4.12
#